data_31e24b01711a954bcb56527518fdbfd7
#
_entry.id   31e24b01711a954bcb56527518fdbfd7
#
_cell.length_a   1.000
_cell.length_b   1.000
_cell.length_c   1.000
_cell.angle_alpha   90.00
_cell.angle_beta   90.00
_cell.angle_gamma   90.00
#
_symmetry.space_group_name_H-M   'P 1'
#
loop_
_entity.id
_entity.type
_entity.pdbx_description
1 polymer ?
#
loop_
_entity_poly.entity_id
_entity_poly.type
_entity_poly.pdbx_seq_one_letter_code
_entity_poly.pdbx_strand_id
1 'polypeptide(L)'
;RSWSVVVGTSGSNRTIMQACMTDNDVVVVDRNCHKSIEQGLMLTGAKPVYMVPSRNRYGIIGPIYPQEMQPETLQKKISESPLTKDKAGQKPSYCVVTNCTYDGVCYNAKEAQDLLEKTSDRLHFDEAWYGYARFNPIYADHYAMRGEPGDHNGPTVFATHSTHKLLNALSQASYIHVREGRGAINFSRFNQAYMMHATTSPLYAICASNDV
;
A
#
# COMPACT_ATOMS: atom_id res chain seq x y z
N ARG A 1 -7.75 3.64 12.37
CA ARG A 1 -7.30 5.04 12.49
C ARG A 1 -7.11 5.66 11.11
N SER A 2 -7.30 6.99 11.02
CA SER A 2 -7.15 7.74 9.76
C SER A 2 -6.37 9.03 9.99
N TRP A 3 -5.60 9.44 8.98
CA TRP A 3 -4.85 10.71 8.95
C TRP A 3 -5.16 11.44 7.66
N SER A 4 -5.52 12.71 7.77
CA SER A 4 -5.65 13.62 6.62
C SER A 4 -4.25 14.05 6.18
N VAL A 5 -4.00 14.01 4.88
CA VAL A 5 -2.72 14.37 4.26
C VAL A 5 -2.95 15.40 3.16
N VAL A 6 -2.14 16.45 3.14
CA VAL A 6 -2.27 17.58 2.21
C VAL A 6 -1.11 17.68 1.21
N VAL A 7 -0.40 16.56 1.02
CA VAL A 7 0.73 16.43 0.08
C VAL A 7 0.54 15.25 -0.88
N GLY A 8 -0.73 14.90 -1.10
CA GLY A 8 -1.17 13.83 -1.99
C GLY A 8 -0.86 12.43 -1.49
N THR A 9 -1.41 11.42 -2.16
CA THR A 9 -1.12 10.01 -1.85
C THR A 9 0.36 9.68 -2.02
N SER A 10 1.12 10.45 -2.81
CA SER A 10 2.57 10.30 -2.86
C SER A 10 3.24 10.52 -1.51
N GLY A 11 2.78 11.52 -0.75
CA GLY A 11 3.22 11.75 0.64
C GLY A 11 2.72 10.65 1.57
N SER A 12 1.45 10.23 1.43
CA SER A 12 0.85 9.14 2.20
C SER A 12 1.64 7.83 2.05
N ASN A 13 1.94 7.44 0.82
CA ASN A 13 2.71 6.22 0.52
C ASN A 13 4.10 6.26 1.17
N ARG A 14 4.84 7.35 0.97
CA ARG A 14 6.19 7.49 1.56
C ARG A 14 6.16 7.50 3.09
N THR A 15 5.14 8.11 3.69
CA THR A 15 4.94 8.10 5.16
C THR A 15 4.79 6.68 5.69
N ILE A 16 3.89 5.88 5.10
CA ILE A 16 3.68 4.49 5.52
C ILE A 16 4.98 3.68 5.35
N MET A 17 5.60 3.79 4.19
CA MET A 17 6.81 3.04 3.88
C MET A 17 7.94 3.35 4.86
N GLN A 18 8.19 4.64 5.15
CA GLN A 18 9.22 5.05 6.09
C GLN A 18 8.90 4.67 7.54
N ALA A 19 7.62 4.62 7.91
CA ALA A 19 7.19 4.13 9.21
C ALA A 19 7.39 2.62 9.38
N CYS A 20 7.25 1.85 8.29
CA CYS A 20 7.19 0.38 8.32
C CYS A 20 8.49 -0.33 7.95
N MET A 21 9.41 0.35 7.25
CA MET A 21 10.61 -0.26 6.67
C MET A 21 11.89 0.45 7.10
N THR A 22 12.99 -0.29 7.06
CA THR A 22 14.35 0.22 7.28
C THR A 22 15.29 -0.27 6.18
N ASP A 23 16.53 0.23 6.22
CA ASP A 23 17.57 -0.21 5.31
C ASP A 23 17.75 -1.73 5.34
N ASN A 24 17.90 -2.31 4.17
CA ASN A 24 18.03 -3.75 3.93
C ASN A 24 16.80 -4.63 4.29
N ASP A 25 15.65 -4.08 4.67
CA ASP A 25 14.42 -4.86 4.79
C ASP A 25 14.01 -5.47 3.44
N VAL A 26 13.59 -6.73 3.44
CA VAL A 26 12.97 -7.34 2.26
C VAL A 26 11.51 -6.94 2.21
N VAL A 27 11.07 -6.44 1.06
CA VAL A 27 9.69 -5.97 0.85
C VAL A 27 9.12 -6.51 -0.46
N VAL A 28 7.83 -6.84 -0.46
CA VAL A 28 7.12 -7.31 -1.66
C VAL A 28 6.37 -6.15 -2.28
N VAL A 29 6.56 -5.94 -3.58
CA VAL A 29 6.07 -4.76 -4.28
C VAL A 29 5.38 -5.15 -5.58
N ASP A 30 4.21 -4.58 -5.84
CA ASP A 30 3.59 -4.60 -7.16
C ASP A 30 4.51 -3.90 -8.17
N ARG A 31 4.89 -4.59 -9.26
CA ARG A 31 5.75 -4.00 -10.29
C ARG A 31 5.05 -2.89 -11.09
N ASN A 32 3.71 -2.82 -11.03
CA ASN A 32 2.90 -1.74 -11.60
C ASN A 32 2.55 -0.66 -10.56
N CYS A 33 3.44 -0.43 -9.59
CA CYS A 33 3.22 0.56 -8.55
C CYS A 33 3.41 2.00 -9.04
N HIS A 34 2.82 2.93 -8.31
CA HIS A 34 3.05 4.36 -8.52
C HIS A 34 4.50 4.73 -8.14
N LYS A 35 5.08 5.71 -8.83
CA LYS A 35 6.46 6.22 -8.57
C LYS A 35 6.75 6.55 -7.10
N SER A 36 5.75 6.90 -6.30
CA SER A 36 5.95 7.20 -4.87
C SER A 36 6.34 5.96 -4.06
N ILE A 37 5.97 4.76 -4.51
CA ILE A 37 6.42 3.51 -3.90
C ILE A 37 7.91 3.30 -4.19
N GLU A 38 8.35 3.50 -5.43
CA GLU A 38 9.79 3.42 -5.79
C GLU A 38 10.60 4.47 -5.04
N GLN A 39 10.09 5.70 -4.90
CA GLN A 39 10.70 6.74 -4.07
C GLN A 39 10.81 6.30 -2.60
N GLY A 40 9.78 5.65 -2.06
CA GLY A 40 9.80 5.09 -0.72
C GLY A 40 10.88 4.01 -0.53
N LEU A 41 11.08 3.14 -1.52
CA LEU A 41 12.17 2.16 -1.53
C LEU A 41 13.54 2.84 -1.50
N MET A 42 13.73 3.87 -2.33
CA MET A 42 14.98 4.63 -2.38
C MET A 42 15.28 5.34 -1.04
N LEU A 43 14.26 5.96 -0.43
CA LEU A 43 14.39 6.67 0.84
C LEU A 43 14.68 5.76 2.03
N THR A 44 14.18 4.53 2.00
CA THR A 44 14.33 3.57 3.11
C THR A 44 15.51 2.63 2.96
N GLY A 45 16.04 2.46 1.73
CA GLY A 45 17.05 1.45 1.43
C GLY A 45 16.51 0.00 1.41
N ALA A 46 15.20 -0.17 1.46
CA ALA A 46 14.58 -1.49 1.42
C ALA A 46 14.82 -2.21 0.09
N LYS A 47 14.90 -3.53 0.13
CA LYS A 47 15.19 -4.41 -1.00
C LYS A 47 13.91 -4.99 -1.59
N PRO A 48 13.48 -4.58 -2.78
CA PRO A 48 12.23 -5.02 -3.36
C PRO A 48 12.33 -6.42 -3.98
N VAL A 49 11.25 -7.18 -3.79
CA VAL A 49 10.91 -8.37 -4.57
C VAL A 49 9.58 -8.09 -5.26
N TYR A 50 9.56 -8.18 -6.60
CA TYR A 50 8.42 -7.74 -7.38
C TYR A 50 7.44 -8.86 -7.69
N MET A 51 6.15 -8.61 -7.43
CA MET A 51 5.05 -9.31 -8.07
C MET A 51 4.86 -8.71 -9.46
N VAL A 52 4.92 -9.54 -10.50
CA VAL A 52 4.92 -9.07 -11.89
C VAL A 52 3.52 -9.24 -12.49
N PRO A 53 2.87 -8.15 -12.91
CA PRO A 53 1.58 -8.24 -13.58
C PRO A 53 1.71 -8.89 -14.96
N SER A 54 0.62 -9.48 -15.41
CA SER A 54 0.50 -10.00 -16.77
C SER A 54 0.56 -8.87 -17.82
N ARG A 55 0.87 -9.22 -19.05
CA ARG A 55 0.79 -8.32 -20.20
C ARG A 55 0.20 -9.03 -21.40
N ASN A 56 -0.60 -8.33 -22.17
CA ASN A 56 -1.07 -8.85 -23.44
C ASN A 56 -0.02 -8.65 -24.56
N ARG A 57 -0.32 -9.14 -25.77
CA ARG A 57 0.57 -9.03 -26.93
C ARG A 57 0.90 -7.58 -27.35
N TYR A 58 0.11 -6.61 -26.92
CA TYR A 58 0.31 -5.18 -27.18
C TYR A 58 1.06 -4.46 -26.05
N GLY A 59 1.47 -5.18 -25.00
CA GLY A 59 2.16 -4.61 -23.85
C GLY A 59 1.23 -3.98 -22.81
N ILE A 60 -0.09 -4.06 -22.98
CA ILE A 60 -1.05 -3.55 -22.00
C ILE A 60 -0.95 -4.38 -20.71
N ILE A 61 -0.83 -3.68 -19.59
CA ILE A 61 -0.66 -4.27 -18.27
C ILE A 61 -2.00 -4.84 -17.80
N GLY A 62 -1.99 -6.09 -17.37
CA GLY A 62 -3.12 -6.79 -16.78
C GLY A 62 -2.93 -7.00 -15.27
N PRO A 63 -3.68 -7.94 -14.67
CA PRO A 63 -3.58 -8.23 -13.24
C PRO A 63 -2.29 -8.97 -12.87
N ILE A 64 -1.93 -8.86 -11.62
CA ILE A 64 -1.07 -9.82 -10.93
C ILE A 64 -1.93 -11.05 -10.65
N TYR A 65 -1.54 -12.21 -11.15
CA TYR A 65 -2.27 -13.43 -10.89
C TYR A 65 -2.00 -13.97 -9.48
N PRO A 66 -2.94 -14.74 -8.89
CA PRO A 66 -2.80 -15.31 -7.54
C PRO A 66 -1.51 -16.11 -7.32
N GLN A 67 -0.97 -16.74 -8.39
CA GLN A 67 0.29 -17.48 -8.35
C GLN A 67 1.50 -16.61 -7.98
N GLU A 68 1.49 -15.34 -8.40
CA GLU A 68 2.54 -14.36 -8.07
C GLU A 68 2.52 -13.95 -6.57
N MET A 69 1.36 -14.10 -5.92
CA MET A 69 1.15 -13.75 -4.51
C MET A 69 1.38 -14.92 -3.56
N GLN A 70 1.62 -16.15 -4.08
CA GLN A 70 1.86 -17.32 -3.23
C GLN A 70 3.18 -17.21 -2.46
N PRO A 71 3.20 -17.64 -1.19
CA PRO A 71 4.40 -17.59 -0.36
C PRO A 71 5.61 -18.28 -1.00
N GLU A 72 5.39 -19.44 -1.63
CA GLU A 72 6.43 -20.23 -2.27
C GLU A 72 7.05 -19.48 -3.46
N THR A 73 6.21 -18.84 -4.27
CA THR A 73 6.66 -18.02 -5.41
C THR A 73 7.48 -16.82 -4.92
N LEU A 74 7.01 -16.15 -3.87
CA LEU A 74 7.70 -14.99 -3.30
C LEU A 74 9.02 -15.39 -2.64
N GLN A 75 9.06 -16.49 -1.87
CA GLN A 75 10.31 -17.01 -1.29
C GLN A 75 11.32 -17.45 -2.35
N LYS A 76 10.87 -18.08 -3.43
CA LYS A 76 11.72 -18.38 -4.59
C LYS A 76 12.35 -17.12 -5.15
N LYS A 77 11.54 -16.08 -5.41
CA LYS A 77 12.05 -14.78 -5.92
C LYS A 77 13.04 -14.12 -4.97
N ILE A 78 12.82 -14.21 -3.64
CA ILE A 78 13.77 -13.72 -2.63
C ILE A 78 15.11 -14.44 -2.76
N SER A 79 15.10 -15.77 -2.89
CA SER A 79 16.32 -16.59 -2.96
C SER A 79 17.08 -16.42 -4.29
N GLU A 80 16.39 -16.11 -5.38
CA GLU A 80 16.98 -15.96 -6.71
C GLU A 80 17.47 -14.53 -6.99
N SER A 81 16.93 -13.53 -6.31
CA SER A 81 17.28 -12.13 -6.53
C SER A 81 18.68 -11.79 -5.98
N PRO A 82 19.56 -11.18 -6.78
CA PRO A 82 20.87 -10.75 -6.30
C PRO A 82 20.80 -9.73 -5.15
N LEU A 83 19.65 -9.04 -4.99
CA LEU A 83 19.44 -8.04 -3.94
C LEU A 83 19.01 -8.65 -2.60
N THR A 84 18.45 -9.86 -2.59
CA THR A 84 17.78 -10.45 -1.42
C THR A 84 18.15 -11.90 -1.13
N LYS A 85 19.00 -12.53 -1.96
CA LYS A 85 19.37 -13.95 -1.80
C LYS A 85 20.00 -14.29 -0.45
N ASP A 86 20.72 -13.34 0.15
CA ASP A 86 21.32 -13.45 1.48
C ASP A 86 20.27 -13.43 2.61
N LYS A 87 19.03 -13.14 2.28
CA LYS A 87 17.87 -13.05 3.18
C LYS A 87 16.82 -14.13 2.88
N ALA A 88 17.20 -15.18 2.15
CA ALA A 88 16.33 -16.31 1.86
C ALA A 88 15.76 -16.91 3.15
N GLY A 89 14.46 -17.16 3.17
CA GLY A 89 13.74 -17.64 4.36
C GLY A 89 13.30 -16.55 5.35
N GLN A 90 13.73 -15.31 5.18
CA GLN A 90 13.22 -14.21 5.99
C GLN A 90 11.80 -13.82 5.55
N LYS A 91 10.98 -13.43 6.54
CA LYS A 91 9.65 -12.90 6.29
C LYS A 91 9.76 -11.44 5.83
N PRO A 92 9.20 -11.06 4.66
CA PRO A 92 9.14 -9.67 4.24
C PRO A 92 8.47 -8.78 5.29
N SER A 93 9.06 -7.62 5.54
CA SER A 93 8.57 -6.67 6.55
C SER A 93 7.32 -5.92 6.11
N TYR A 94 7.07 -5.90 4.78
CA TYR A 94 6.00 -5.11 4.18
C TYR A 94 5.65 -5.63 2.79
N CYS A 95 4.38 -5.47 2.41
CA CYS A 95 3.89 -5.79 1.08
C CYS A 95 2.96 -4.67 0.58
N VAL A 96 3.10 -4.26 -0.68
CA VAL A 96 2.23 -3.26 -1.30
C VAL A 96 1.65 -3.73 -2.63
N VAL A 97 0.35 -3.49 -2.81
CA VAL A 97 -0.43 -3.75 -4.03
C VAL A 97 -1.14 -2.47 -4.45
N THR A 98 -1.12 -2.18 -5.75
CA THR A 98 -1.89 -1.07 -6.33
C THR A 98 -3.32 -1.53 -6.62
N ASN A 99 -4.30 -1.00 -5.89
CA ASN A 99 -5.72 -1.34 -6.00
C ASN A 99 -6.58 -0.05 -5.97
N CYS A 100 -7.19 0.39 -7.00
CA CYS A 100 -7.26 -0.03 -8.38
C CYS A 100 -6.06 0.52 -9.18
N THR A 101 -5.61 -0.18 -10.23
CA THR A 101 -4.55 0.31 -11.10
C THR A 101 -5.03 1.45 -12.00
N TYR A 102 -4.09 2.20 -12.61
CA TYR A 102 -4.42 3.24 -13.60
C TYR A 102 -5.23 2.69 -14.78
N ASP A 103 -4.99 1.44 -15.16
CA ASP A 103 -5.67 0.77 -16.28
C ASP A 103 -7.04 0.17 -15.86
N GLY A 104 -7.47 0.38 -14.63
CA GLY A 104 -8.79 -0.06 -14.12
C GLY A 104 -8.82 -1.50 -13.59
N VAL A 105 -7.68 -2.14 -13.37
CA VAL A 105 -7.64 -3.47 -12.73
C VAL A 105 -7.91 -3.30 -11.24
N CYS A 106 -9.01 -3.88 -10.76
CA CYS A 106 -9.41 -3.91 -9.37
C CYS A 106 -9.27 -5.34 -8.83
N TYR A 107 -8.55 -5.50 -7.72
CA TYR A 107 -8.42 -6.79 -7.05
C TYR A 107 -9.57 -7.02 -6.07
N ASN A 108 -9.91 -8.28 -5.83
CA ASN A 108 -10.59 -8.65 -4.61
C ASN A 108 -9.58 -8.50 -3.46
N ALA A 109 -9.73 -7.44 -2.66
CA ALA A 109 -8.79 -7.10 -1.60
C ALA A 109 -8.77 -8.17 -0.49
N LYS A 110 -9.90 -8.88 -0.29
CA LYS A 110 -9.95 -10.01 0.65
C LYS A 110 -9.06 -11.16 0.17
N GLU A 111 -9.21 -11.59 -1.08
CA GLU A 111 -8.40 -12.68 -1.65
C GLU A 111 -6.92 -12.32 -1.68
N ALA A 112 -6.58 -11.10 -2.09
CA ALA A 112 -5.20 -10.60 -2.08
C ALA A 112 -4.62 -10.60 -0.66
N GLN A 113 -5.38 -10.16 0.35
CA GLN A 113 -4.97 -10.23 1.74
C GLN A 113 -4.75 -11.68 2.20
N ASP A 114 -5.71 -12.58 1.95
CA ASP A 114 -5.65 -13.99 2.37
C ASP A 114 -4.40 -14.72 1.82
N LEU A 115 -3.92 -14.30 0.65
CA LEU A 115 -2.67 -14.80 0.07
C LEU A 115 -1.43 -14.16 0.70
N LEU A 116 -1.39 -12.83 0.75
CA LEU A 116 -0.21 -12.06 1.13
C LEU A 116 0.06 -12.04 2.64
N GLU A 117 -0.98 -12.23 3.48
CA GLU A 117 -0.81 -12.28 4.93
C GLU A 117 0.03 -13.48 5.41
N LYS A 118 0.17 -14.51 4.58
CA LYS A 118 1.07 -15.64 4.82
C LYS A 118 2.54 -15.24 4.65
N THR A 119 2.79 -14.19 3.88
CA THR A 119 4.12 -13.69 3.55
C THR A 119 4.53 -12.49 4.39
N SER A 120 3.61 -11.56 4.71
CA SER A 120 3.92 -10.36 5.48
C SER A 120 2.81 -10.04 6.49
N ASP A 121 3.19 -9.46 7.64
CA ASP A 121 2.25 -8.98 8.65
C ASP A 121 1.85 -7.51 8.45
N ARG A 122 2.36 -6.85 7.39
CA ARG A 122 1.99 -5.49 7.01
C ARG A 122 1.67 -5.43 5.52
N LEU A 123 0.40 -5.16 5.21
CA LEU A 123 -0.10 -5.04 3.84
C LEU A 123 -0.54 -3.61 3.57
N HIS A 124 -0.17 -3.08 2.43
CA HIS A 124 -0.59 -1.78 1.96
C HIS A 124 -1.31 -1.91 0.61
N PHE A 125 -2.52 -1.39 0.55
CA PHE A 125 -3.25 -1.22 -0.69
C PHE A 125 -3.19 0.26 -1.09
N ASP A 126 -2.47 0.55 -2.17
CA ASP A 126 -2.50 1.87 -2.79
C ASP A 126 -3.82 2.00 -3.56
N GLU A 127 -4.80 2.59 -2.90
CA GLU A 127 -6.17 2.80 -3.39
C GLU A 127 -6.40 4.25 -3.82
N ALA A 128 -5.34 4.89 -4.35
CA ALA A 128 -5.42 6.28 -4.79
C ALA A 128 -6.57 6.59 -5.76
N TRP A 129 -7.02 5.59 -6.52
CA TRP A 129 -8.14 5.68 -7.46
C TRP A 129 -9.42 5.00 -6.96
N TYR A 130 -9.46 4.50 -5.71
CA TYR A 130 -10.52 3.58 -5.29
C TYR A 130 -11.24 3.96 -4.00
N GLY A 131 -11.04 5.19 -3.50
CA GLY A 131 -11.64 5.68 -2.26
C GLY A 131 -13.18 5.61 -2.22
N TYR A 132 -13.85 5.63 -3.37
CA TYR A 132 -15.30 5.53 -3.48
C TYR A 132 -15.86 4.11 -3.22
N ALA A 133 -15.03 3.07 -3.26
CA ALA A 133 -15.50 1.68 -3.18
C ALA A 133 -16.28 1.38 -1.89
N ARG A 134 -15.94 2.03 -0.78
CA ARG A 134 -16.64 1.86 0.51
C ARG A 134 -18.11 2.25 0.47
N PHE A 135 -18.50 3.13 -0.44
CA PHE A 135 -19.84 3.74 -0.47
C PHE A 135 -20.87 2.94 -1.27
N ASN A 136 -20.49 1.82 -1.92
CA ASN A 136 -21.42 0.99 -2.67
C ASN A 136 -21.17 -0.49 -2.39
N PRO A 137 -22.20 -1.25 -1.99
CA PRO A 137 -22.07 -2.68 -1.63
C PRO A 137 -21.60 -3.58 -2.78
N ILE A 138 -21.68 -3.15 -4.04
CA ILE A 138 -21.12 -3.90 -5.19
C ILE A 138 -19.63 -4.12 -5.07
N TYR A 139 -18.92 -3.27 -4.31
CA TYR A 139 -17.49 -3.36 -4.08
C TYR A 139 -17.12 -4.05 -2.76
N ALA A 140 -18.07 -4.71 -2.09
CA ALA A 140 -17.77 -5.51 -0.91
C ALA A 140 -16.58 -6.45 -1.22
N ASP A 141 -15.64 -6.60 -0.29
CA ASP A 141 -14.39 -7.35 -0.44
C ASP A 141 -13.34 -6.80 -1.42
N HIS A 142 -13.65 -5.75 -2.19
CA HIS A 142 -12.73 -5.18 -3.19
C HIS A 142 -11.87 -4.02 -2.69
N TYR A 143 -12.02 -3.55 -1.45
CA TYR A 143 -11.22 -2.46 -0.86
C TYR A 143 -10.60 -2.88 0.47
N ALA A 144 -9.48 -2.26 0.83
CA ALA A 144 -8.66 -2.68 1.97
C ALA A 144 -9.36 -2.54 3.33
N MET A 145 -10.09 -1.43 3.56
CA MET A 145 -10.75 -1.12 4.84
C MET A 145 -12.16 -1.73 4.92
N ARG A 146 -12.35 -2.94 4.36
CA ARG A 146 -13.60 -3.72 4.45
C ARG A 146 -13.83 -4.28 5.86
N GLY A 147 -15.06 -4.68 6.16
CA GLY A 147 -15.46 -5.27 7.45
C GLY A 147 -15.57 -4.23 8.57
N GLU A 148 -15.80 -4.70 9.78
CA GLU A 148 -15.96 -3.85 10.95
C GLU A 148 -14.62 -3.56 11.63
N PRO A 149 -14.41 -2.32 12.14
CA PRO A 149 -13.24 -1.99 12.95
C PRO A 149 -13.21 -2.84 14.22
N GLY A 150 -12.08 -3.42 14.54
CA GLY A 150 -11.89 -4.22 15.76
C GLY A 150 -12.09 -5.73 15.57
N ASP A 151 -12.78 -6.17 14.54
CA ASP A 151 -12.93 -7.59 14.20
C ASP A 151 -11.85 -8.06 13.22
N HIS A 152 -10.59 -7.93 13.65
CA HIS A 152 -9.44 -8.17 12.80
C HIS A 152 -8.26 -8.84 13.51
N ASN A 153 -8.04 -10.11 13.19
CA ASN A 153 -6.91 -10.91 13.68
C ASN A 153 -5.81 -11.14 12.61
N GLY A 154 -5.93 -10.48 11.46
CA GLY A 154 -5.04 -10.59 10.32
C GLY A 154 -3.80 -9.68 10.41
N PRO A 155 -3.17 -9.40 9.27
CA PRO A 155 -2.05 -8.47 9.18
C PRO A 155 -2.51 -7.03 9.47
N THR A 156 -1.59 -6.15 9.80
CA THR A 156 -1.87 -4.72 9.78
C THR A 156 -2.06 -4.28 8.33
N VAL A 157 -3.18 -3.62 8.07
CA VAL A 157 -3.56 -3.18 6.72
C VAL A 157 -3.54 -1.66 6.64
N PHE A 158 -2.87 -1.15 5.63
CA PHE A 158 -2.86 0.25 5.25
C PHE A 158 -3.65 0.44 3.96
N ALA A 159 -4.38 1.54 3.86
CA ALA A 159 -4.95 2.03 2.61
C ALA A 159 -4.60 3.50 2.41
N THR A 160 -4.30 3.89 1.18
CA THR A 160 -4.06 5.29 0.82
C THR A 160 -5.03 5.72 -0.26
N HIS A 161 -5.74 6.82 -0.01
CA HIS A 161 -6.75 7.37 -0.92
C HIS A 161 -6.36 8.77 -1.39
N SER A 162 -6.47 9.03 -2.68
CA SER A 162 -6.47 10.40 -3.22
C SER A 162 -7.90 10.92 -3.28
N THR A 163 -8.33 11.62 -2.25
CA THR A 163 -9.69 12.19 -2.19
C THR A 163 -9.95 13.19 -3.32
N HIS A 164 -8.89 13.82 -3.83
CA HIS A 164 -8.98 14.75 -4.96
C HIS A 164 -9.16 14.09 -6.34
N LYS A 165 -9.04 12.76 -6.46
CA LYS A 165 -9.19 12.07 -7.75
C LYS A 165 -10.63 11.67 -8.03
N LEU A 166 -11.22 10.87 -7.16
CA LEU A 166 -12.54 10.26 -7.35
C LEU A 166 -13.50 10.53 -6.19
N LEU A 167 -13.12 11.38 -5.26
CA LEU A 167 -13.97 11.94 -4.21
C LEU A 167 -13.97 13.48 -4.32
N ASN A 168 -14.74 14.14 -3.48
CA ASN A 168 -14.94 15.58 -3.57
C ASN A 168 -13.95 16.35 -2.69
N ALA A 169 -12.69 16.45 -3.13
CA ALA A 169 -11.68 17.24 -2.41
C ALA A 169 -10.78 18.03 -3.36
N LEU A 170 -10.10 19.05 -2.83
CA LEU A 170 -9.13 19.83 -3.57
C LEU A 170 -7.87 19.02 -3.88
N SER A 171 -7.18 19.40 -4.95
CA SER A 171 -5.92 18.76 -5.36
C SER A 171 -4.93 18.64 -4.19
N GLN A 172 -4.21 17.54 -4.09
CA GLN A 172 -3.30 17.13 -3.02
C GLN A 172 -3.99 16.57 -1.75
N ALA A 173 -5.32 16.62 -1.64
CA ALA A 173 -6.04 15.98 -0.56
C ALA A 173 -5.87 14.45 -0.63
N SER A 174 -5.54 13.82 0.49
CA SER A 174 -5.36 12.39 0.60
C SER A 174 -5.67 11.91 2.03
N TYR A 175 -5.92 10.61 2.16
CA TYR A 175 -6.02 9.94 3.46
C TYR A 175 -5.08 8.73 3.55
N ILE A 176 -4.57 8.51 4.76
CA ILE A 176 -4.01 7.24 5.21
C ILE A 176 -5.02 6.61 6.15
N HIS A 177 -5.42 5.37 5.88
CA HIS A 177 -6.21 4.55 6.79
C HIS A 177 -5.38 3.37 7.26
N VAL A 178 -5.54 3.03 8.54
CA VAL A 178 -4.84 1.90 9.16
C VAL A 178 -5.81 1.07 9.95
N ARG A 179 -5.82 -0.22 9.68
CA ARG A 179 -6.43 -1.26 10.50
C ARG A 179 -5.30 -2.07 11.13
N GLU A 180 -5.13 -1.93 12.44
CA GLU A 180 -4.08 -2.60 13.19
C GLU A 180 -4.32 -4.11 13.27
N GLY A 181 -3.26 -4.89 13.20
CA GLY A 181 -3.24 -6.34 13.27
C GLY A 181 -1.89 -6.84 13.77
N ARG A 182 -1.46 -8.03 13.32
CA ARG A 182 -0.22 -8.69 13.81
C ARG A 182 1.06 -7.86 13.61
N GLY A 183 1.14 -7.09 12.53
CA GLY A 183 2.29 -6.22 12.26
C GLY A 183 2.23 -4.93 13.04
N ALA A 184 2.61 -4.94 14.31
CA ALA A 184 2.54 -3.77 15.19
C ALA A 184 3.11 -2.49 14.56
N ILE A 185 2.43 -1.37 14.80
CA ILE A 185 2.86 -0.04 14.38
C ILE A 185 3.45 0.70 15.57
N ASN A 186 4.67 1.20 15.40
CA ASN A 186 5.20 2.19 16.33
C ASN A 186 4.66 3.58 15.93
N PHE A 187 3.64 4.06 16.64
CA PHE A 187 2.98 5.33 16.33
C PHE A 187 3.90 6.55 16.50
N SER A 188 4.90 6.50 17.37
CA SER A 188 5.89 7.57 17.48
C SER A 188 6.70 7.66 16.20
N ARG A 189 7.19 6.53 15.69
CA ARG A 189 7.89 6.47 14.40
C ARG A 189 6.98 6.84 13.22
N PHE A 190 5.72 6.40 13.25
CA PHE A 190 4.74 6.78 12.23
C PHE A 190 4.54 8.29 12.20
N ASN A 191 4.39 8.93 13.36
CA ASN A 191 4.24 10.37 13.46
C ASN A 191 5.50 11.11 12.98
N GLN A 192 6.69 10.62 13.28
CA GLN A 192 7.94 11.18 12.75
C GLN A 192 7.99 11.09 11.22
N ALA A 193 7.65 9.93 10.65
CA ALA A 193 7.58 9.76 9.20
C ALA A 193 6.52 10.68 8.57
N TYR A 194 5.35 10.81 9.20
CA TYR A 194 4.30 11.74 8.78
C TYR A 194 4.81 13.18 8.75
N MET A 195 5.47 13.64 9.83
CA MET A 195 6.02 14.99 9.92
C MET A 195 7.16 15.25 8.92
N MET A 196 7.96 14.24 8.60
CA MET A 196 9.03 14.37 7.57
C MET A 196 8.47 14.62 6.17
N HIS A 197 7.29 14.08 5.86
CA HIS A 197 6.65 14.24 4.56
C HIS A 197 5.58 15.33 4.54
N ALA A 198 5.19 15.84 5.71
CA ALA A 198 4.22 16.93 5.80
C ALA A 198 4.86 18.27 5.35
N THR A 199 4.01 19.14 4.78
CA THR A 199 4.42 20.53 4.55
C THR A 199 4.41 21.31 5.85
N THR A 200 5.34 22.25 6.01
CA THR A 200 5.35 23.22 7.13
C THR A 200 4.32 24.34 6.94
N SER A 201 3.74 24.45 5.75
CA SER A 201 2.75 25.48 5.39
C SER A 201 1.52 24.85 4.74
N PRO A 202 0.69 24.11 5.51
CA PRO A 202 -0.47 23.43 4.96
C PRO A 202 -1.50 24.45 4.45
N LEU A 203 -2.05 24.22 3.25
CA LEU A 203 -3.17 24.99 2.75
C LEU A 203 -4.45 24.53 3.45
N TYR A 204 -5.01 25.36 4.30
CA TYR A 204 -6.21 25.04 5.09
C TYR A 204 -7.42 24.67 4.23
N ALA A 205 -7.52 25.23 3.02
CA ALA A 205 -8.58 24.85 2.09
C ALA A 205 -8.53 23.36 1.72
N ILE A 206 -7.33 22.76 1.61
CA ILE A 206 -7.17 21.31 1.37
C ILE A 206 -7.61 20.52 2.60
N CYS A 207 -7.22 20.98 3.80
CA CYS A 207 -7.67 20.35 5.05
C CYS A 207 -9.20 20.34 5.15
N ALA A 208 -9.82 21.51 4.93
CA ALA A 208 -11.26 21.66 4.96
C ALA A 208 -11.96 20.78 3.92
N SER A 209 -11.42 20.70 2.70
CA SER A 209 -12.00 19.86 1.64
C SER A 209 -11.91 18.36 1.92
N ASN A 210 -11.05 17.94 2.83
CA ASN A 210 -10.99 16.55 3.29
C ASN A 210 -12.01 16.23 4.40
N ASP A 211 -12.59 17.25 5.04
CA ASP A 211 -13.47 17.10 6.20
C ASP A 211 -14.96 17.14 5.83
N VAL A 212 -15.29 17.43 4.56
CA VAL A 212 -16.67 17.63 4.04
C VAL A 212 -17.24 16.35 3.43
#